data_d7dda041f2b5f6158af9573eaab16256
#
_entry.id   d7dda041f2b5f6158af9573eaab16256
#
_cell.length_a   1.000
_cell.length_b   1.000
_cell.length_c   1.000
_cell.angle_alpha   90.00
_cell.angle_beta   90.00
_cell.angle_gamma   90.00
#
_symmetry.space_group_name_H-M   'P 1'
#
loop_
_entity.id
_entity.type
_entity.pdbx_description
1 polymer ?
#
loop_
_entity_poly.entity_id
_entity_poly.type
_entity_poly.pdbx_seq_one_letter_code
_entity_poly.pdbx_strand_id
1 'polypeptide(L)'
;MRRPQAGRIALSLFLAGQATPLTAAPAANAQRAASCTELSTATPDWLIWNAMSSDWPGSGGGRVQLFANHIPTGELSSCNVNYRMNATDGRIIGHDPTAAHACINFSGTTALNTSVQLDMDTLLLTVRSSWICEGDETARYAAAGSANLQRDTSPGACIVEGTLYGDSITCPIADVEVEGELLGVS
;
A
#
# COMPACT_ATOMS: atom_id res chain seq x y z
N MET A 1 -71.91 -10.02 -31.71
CA MET A 1 -72.57 -11.26 -32.13
C MET A 1 -71.55 -12.37 -32.33
N ARG A 2 -71.84 -13.51 -31.73
CA ARG A 2 -71.26 -14.86 -31.95
C ARG A 2 -69.78 -15.13 -31.49
N ARG A 3 -69.69 -15.84 -30.35
CA ARG A 3 -68.63 -16.81 -30.00
C ARG A 3 -68.76 -18.07 -30.90
N PRO A 4 -67.67 -18.84 -31.07
CA PRO A 4 -67.63 -20.21 -30.55
C PRO A 4 -66.30 -20.54 -29.82
N GLN A 5 -66.35 -21.17 -28.71
CA GLN A 5 -66.31 -22.56 -28.27
C GLN A 5 -65.08 -23.35 -28.75
N ALA A 6 -64.19 -23.60 -27.82
CA ALA A 6 -63.83 -24.88 -27.18
C ALA A 6 -63.08 -25.90 -28.01
N GLY A 7 -61.92 -26.26 -27.54
CA GLY A 7 -61.16 -27.45 -27.93
C GLY A 7 -60.15 -27.75 -26.84
N ARG A 8 -60.51 -28.56 -25.83
CA ARG A 8 -59.60 -29.16 -24.84
C ARG A 8 -58.91 -30.34 -25.49
N ILE A 9 -57.60 -30.32 -25.62
CA ILE A 9 -56.80 -31.50 -25.85
C ILE A 9 -55.89 -31.68 -24.66
N ALA A 10 -56.15 -32.70 -23.87
CA ALA A 10 -55.30 -33.16 -22.78
C ALA A 10 -54.19 -33.99 -23.39
N LEU A 11 -52.96 -33.49 -23.30
CA LEU A 11 -51.77 -34.25 -23.66
C LEU A 11 -51.01 -34.62 -22.36
N SER A 12 -51.18 -35.88 -21.97
CA SER A 12 -50.44 -36.47 -20.84
C SER A 12 -49.01 -36.74 -21.29
N LEU A 13 -48.04 -35.91 -20.85
CA LEU A 13 -46.62 -36.26 -20.99
C LEU A 13 -46.15 -36.97 -19.73
N PHE A 14 -45.77 -38.23 -19.92
CA PHE A 14 -44.97 -38.99 -18.95
C PHE A 14 -43.56 -38.42 -18.91
N LEU A 15 -43.21 -37.74 -17.83
CA LEU A 15 -41.84 -37.37 -17.53
C LEU A 15 -41.15 -38.54 -16.80
N ALA A 16 -40.37 -39.31 -17.55
CA ALA A 16 -39.40 -40.24 -16.97
C ALA A 16 -38.28 -39.42 -16.32
N GLY A 17 -38.28 -39.35 -15.00
CA GLY A 17 -37.23 -38.71 -14.22
C GLY A 17 -35.92 -39.50 -14.35
N GLN A 18 -34.96 -38.97 -15.10
CA GLN A 18 -33.58 -39.43 -15.03
C GLN A 18 -32.91 -38.74 -13.85
N ALA A 19 -32.65 -39.47 -12.77
CA ALA A 19 -31.81 -39.05 -11.68
C ALA A 19 -30.35 -39.01 -12.16
N THR A 20 -29.84 -37.82 -12.49
CA THR A 20 -28.42 -37.62 -12.72
C THR A 20 -27.69 -37.70 -11.38
N PRO A 21 -26.59 -38.48 -11.26
CA PRO A 21 -25.80 -38.49 -10.04
C PRO A 21 -25.16 -37.10 -9.88
N LEU A 22 -25.39 -36.47 -8.74
CA LEU A 22 -24.67 -35.30 -8.31
C LEU A 22 -23.19 -35.69 -8.14
N THR A 23 -22.38 -35.39 -9.13
CA THR A 23 -20.93 -35.41 -8.98
C THR A 23 -20.58 -34.29 -7.98
N ALA A 24 -20.15 -34.68 -6.78
CA ALA A 24 -19.59 -33.77 -5.81
C ALA A 24 -18.43 -33.01 -6.47
N ALA A 25 -18.55 -31.68 -6.59
CA ALA A 25 -17.46 -30.83 -7.02
C ALA A 25 -16.29 -31.05 -6.06
N PRO A 26 -15.04 -31.16 -6.57
CA PRO A 26 -13.87 -31.24 -5.70
C PRO A 26 -13.89 -30.01 -4.81
N ALA A 27 -13.77 -30.25 -3.49
CA ALA A 27 -13.61 -29.17 -2.53
C ALA A 27 -12.42 -28.34 -2.99
N ALA A 28 -12.69 -27.09 -3.44
CA ALA A 28 -11.65 -26.13 -3.72
C ALA A 28 -10.85 -26.01 -2.43
N ASN A 29 -9.57 -26.40 -2.48
CA ASN A 29 -8.62 -26.12 -1.42
C ASN A 29 -8.57 -24.59 -1.30
N ALA A 30 -9.37 -24.05 -0.39
CA ALA A 30 -9.20 -22.66 0.03
C ALA A 30 -7.81 -22.60 0.65
N GLN A 31 -6.83 -22.13 -0.12
CA GLN A 31 -5.52 -21.80 0.41
C GLN A 31 -5.76 -20.83 1.56
N ARG A 32 -5.47 -21.28 2.77
CA ARG A 32 -5.56 -20.44 3.97
C ARG A 32 -4.57 -19.30 3.75
N ALA A 33 -5.06 -18.07 3.79
CA ALA A 33 -4.18 -16.89 3.78
C ALA A 33 -3.19 -17.04 4.96
N ALA A 34 -1.91 -16.74 4.69
CA ALA A 34 -0.89 -16.78 5.73
C ALA A 34 -1.25 -15.82 6.87
N SER A 35 -1.03 -16.24 8.10
CA SER A 35 -1.29 -15.40 9.27
C SER A 35 -0.25 -14.29 9.41
N CYS A 36 -0.58 -13.23 10.18
CA CYS A 36 0.39 -12.17 10.50
C CYS A 36 1.69 -12.75 11.08
N THR A 37 1.61 -13.70 12.01
CA THR A 37 2.77 -14.35 12.62
C THR A 37 3.65 -15.07 11.60
N GLU A 38 3.04 -15.82 10.65
CA GLU A 38 3.77 -16.50 9.59
C GLU A 38 4.45 -15.50 8.65
N LEU A 39 3.73 -14.44 8.24
CA LEU A 39 4.29 -13.39 7.39
C LEU A 39 5.37 -12.58 8.09
N SER A 40 5.25 -12.34 9.40
CA SER A 40 6.24 -11.61 10.18
C SER A 40 7.63 -12.25 10.17
N THR A 41 7.69 -13.56 10.03
CA THR A 41 8.96 -14.30 9.98
C THR A 41 9.44 -14.63 8.57
N ALA A 42 8.51 -14.68 7.60
CA ALA A 42 8.82 -15.09 6.24
C ALA A 42 9.06 -13.87 5.30
N THR A 43 8.24 -12.83 5.41
CA THR A 43 8.24 -11.67 4.53
C THR A 43 7.88 -10.40 5.30
N PRO A 44 8.77 -9.89 6.19
CA PRO A 44 8.50 -8.68 6.96
C PRO A 44 8.66 -7.42 6.08
N ASP A 45 7.99 -7.39 4.92
CA ASP A 45 8.20 -6.45 3.82
C ASP A 45 7.17 -5.32 3.82
N TRP A 46 7.44 -4.31 3.00
CA TRP A 46 6.52 -3.19 2.76
C TRP A 46 6.33 -2.99 1.26
N LEU A 47 5.11 -2.64 0.87
CA LEU A 47 4.83 -2.02 -0.42
C LEU A 47 4.74 -0.52 -0.23
N ILE A 48 5.65 0.22 -0.84
CA ILE A 48 5.59 1.68 -0.93
C ILE A 48 4.83 2.06 -2.18
N TRP A 49 3.80 2.86 -2.04
CA TRP A 49 2.94 3.22 -3.15
C TRP A 49 2.38 4.63 -3.03
N ASN A 50 1.86 5.16 -4.15
CA ASN A 50 1.32 6.51 -4.26
C ASN A 50 2.28 7.56 -3.67
N ALA A 51 3.57 7.38 -3.94
CA ALA A 51 4.60 8.25 -3.45
C ALA A 51 4.78 9.45 -4.40
N MET A 52 5.04 10.62 -3.83
CA MET A 52 5.28 11.85 -4.58
C MET A 52 6.27 12.76 -3.88
N SER A 53 7.04 13.49 -4.65
CA SER A 53 7.85 14.60 -4.15
C SER A 53 7.20 15.93 -4.58
N SER A 54 7.09 16.87 -3.65
CA SER A 54 6.59 18.21 -3.93
C SER A 54 7.65 19.24 -3.50
N ASP A 55 8.10 20.04 -4.43
CA ASP A 55 9.08 21.11 -4.24
C ASP A 55 8.39 22.47 -4.30
N TRP A 56 8.69 23.33 -3.34
CA TRP A 56 8.21 24.72 -3.28
C TRP A 56 9.39 25.68 -3.18
N PRO A 57 10.17 25.89 -4.27
CA PRO A 57 11.40 26.70 -4.21
C PRO A 57 11.17 28.11 -3.66
N GLY A 58 10.09 28.75 -4.07
CA GLY A 58 9.76 30.12 -3.64
C GLY A 58 9.49 30.26 -2.14
N SER A 59 9.04 29.20 -1.47
CA SER A 59 8.87 29.15 -0.01
C SER A 59 10.06 28.49 0.71
N GLY A 60 11.03 27.97 -0.05
CA GLY A 60 12.24 27.34 0.48
C GLY A 60 12.00 26.00 1.15
N GLY A 61 11.00 25.24 0.71
CA GLY A 61 10.65 23.93 1.27
C GLY A 61 10.34 22.87 0.23
N GLY A 62 10.31 21.63 0.69
CA GLY A 62 9.84 20.49 -0.08
C GLY A 62 9.42 19.35 0.83
N ARG A 63 8.77 18.36 0.25
CA ARG A 63 8.28 17.18 0.95
C ARG A 63 8.25 15.96 0.05
N VAL A 64 8.65 14.83 0.58
CA VAL A 64 8.28 13.52 0.03
C VAL A 64 7.16 12.94 0.90
N GLN A 65 6.07 12.58 0.26
CA GLN A 65 4.94 11.88 0.87
C GLN A 65 4.83 10.50 0.26
N LEU A 66 4.59 9.49 1.08
CA LEU A 66 4.41 8.11 0.62
C LEU A 66 3.47 7.34 1.55
N PHE A 67 2.91 6.26 1.01
CA PHE A 67 2.20 5.27 1.80
C PHE A 67 3.04 4.01 1.89
N ALA A 68 3.14 3.45 3.10
CA ALA A 68 3.80 2.18 3.37
C ALA A 68 2.74 1.18 3.83
N ASN A 69 2.45 0.19 3.00
CA ASN A 69 1.61 -0.95 3.36
C ASN A 69 2.50 -2.05 3.93
N HIS A 70 2.34 -2.34 5.21
CA HIS A 70 3.11 -3.38 5.91
C HIS A 70 2.50 -4.76 5.63
N ILE A 71 3.22 -5.61 4.92
CA ILE A 71 2.71 -6.90 4.41
C ILE A 71 2.22 -7.84 5.54
N PRO A 72 2.96 -8.04 6.66
CA PRO A 72 2.53 -8.94 7.71
C PRO A 72 1.20 -8.58 8.36
N THR A 73 0.96 -7.30 8.61
CA THR A 73 -0.27 -6.84 9.28
C THR A 73 -1.35 -6.41 8.30
N GLY A 74 -1.00 -6.12 7.04
CA GLY A 74 -1.89 -5.51 6.06
C GLY A 74 -2.24 -4.05 6.37
N GLU A 75 -1.55 -3.44 7.34
CA GLU A 75 -1.82 -2.06 7.76
C GLU A 75 -1.09 -1.03 6.91
N LEU A 76 -1.75 0.11 6.75
CA LEU A 76 -1.28 1.24 5.96
C LEU A 76 -0.80 2.36 6.86
N SER A 77 0.39 2.89 6.58
CA SER A 77 0.95 4.08 7.22
C SER A 77 1.22 5.17 6.19
N SER A 78 0.95 6.43 6.54
CA SER A 78 1.34 7.61 5.75
C SER A 78 2.59 8.22 6.35
N CYS A 79 3.60 8.40 5.52
CA CYS A 79 4.89 8.95 5.90
C CYS A 79 5.16 10.27 5.15
N ASN A 80 5.69 11.25 5.85
CA ASN A 80 6.06 12.54 5.29
C ASN A 80 7.49 12.88 5.71
N VAL A 81 8.33 13.16 4.72
CA VAL A 81 9.70 13.64 4.91
C VAL A 81 9.77 15.07 4.39
N ASN A 82 9.92 16.04 5.28
CA ASN A 82 10.03 17.44 4.92
C ASN A 82 11.51 17.84 4.85
N TYR A 83 11.84 18.72 3.91
CA TYR A 83 13.19 19.26 3.74
C TYR A 83 13.14 20.75 3.40
N ARG A 84 14.29 21.42 3.55
CA ARG A 84 14.44 22.83 3.19
C ARG A 84 15.23 22.95 1.90
N MET A 85 14.85 23.95 1.12
CA MET A 85 15.49 24.28 -0.15
C MET A 85 16.01 25.72 -0.12
N ASN A 86 17.05 25.96 -0.87
CA ASN A 86 17.49 27.32 -1.17
C ASN A 86 16.53 27.90 -2.23
N ALA A 87 15.88 29.02 -1.89
CA ALA A 87 14.92 29.67 -2.80
C ALA A 87 15.56 30.22 -4.08
N THR A 88 16.89 30.40 -4.12
CA THR A 88 17.57 30.96 -5.27
C THR A 88 17.95 29.93 -6.33
N ASP A 89 18.41 28.75 -5.91
CA ASP A 89 18.93 27.72 -6.82
C ASP A 89 18.22 26.37 -6.70
N GLY A 90 17.22 26.25 -5.81
CA GLY A 90 16.43 25.03 -5.58
C GLY A 90 17.20 23.88 -4.95
N ARG A 91 18.41 24.11 -4.44
CA ARG A 91 19.19 23.06 -3.77
C ARG A 91 18.62 22.73 -2.41
N ILE A 92 18.66 21.45 -2.04
CA ILE A 92 18.32 21.01 -0.70
C ILE A 92 19.42 21.45 0.27
N ILE A 93 19.05 22.20 1.31
CA ILE A 93 19.99 22.81 2.27
C ILE A 93 19.72 22.41 3.73
N GLY A 94 18.61 21.79 4.01
CA GLY A 94 18.23 21.42 5.37
C GLY A 94 17.48 20.12 5.38
N HIS A 95 18.22 19.03 5.34
CA HIS A 95 17.75 17.67 5.47
C HIS A 95 18.81 16.84 6.18
N ASP A 96 18.38 16.04 7.13
CA ASP A 96 19.22 15.04 7.79
C ASP A 96 18.81 13.65 7.27
N PRO A 97 19.64 12.99 6.46
CA PRO A 97 19.31 11.68 5.89
C PRO A 97 19.19 10.57 6.94
N THR A 98 19.68 10.82 8.16
CA THR A 98 19.60 9.86 9.28
C THR A 98 18.43 10.10 10.21
N ALA A 99 17.73 11.23 10.03
CA ALA A 99 16.55 11.54 10.85
C ALA A 99 15.40 10.56 10.58
N ALA A 100 14.88 9.96 11.63
CA ALA A 100 13.70 9.11 11.54
C ALA A 100 12.42 9.96 11.59
N HIS A 101 11.58 9.81 10.57
CA HIS A 101 10.28 10.45 10.46
C HIS A 101 9.20 9.44 10.81
N ALA A 102 8.47 9.68 11.90
CA ALA A 102 7.36 8.82 12.31
C ALA A 102 6.22 8.91 11.28
N CYS A 103 5.67 7.77 10.91
CA CYS A 103 4.51 7.67 10.04
C CYS A 103 3.21 7.64 10.86
N ILE A 104 2.11 8.05 10.24
CA ILE A 104 0.77 7.96 10.82
C ILE A 104 0.14 6.66 10.36
N ASN A 105 -0.15 5.77 11.30
CA ASN A 105 -0.91 4.54 11.02
C ASN A 105 -2.40 4.86 10.84
N PHE A 106 -3.04 4.34 9.79
CA PHE A 106 -4.44 4.65 9.47
C PHE A 106 -5.45 3.80 10.21
N SER A 107 -5.00 2.68 10.71
CA SER A 107 -5.95 1.92 11.41
C SER A 107 -5.55 0.97 12.27
N GLY A 108 -5.67 0.59 13.15
CA GLY A 108 -5.36 -0.67 13.45
C GLY A 108 -5.85 -1.27 14.69
N THR A 109 -6.15 -2.48 14.62
CA THR A 109 -6.26 -3.40 15.74
C THR A 109 -4.88 -3.84 16.22
N THR A 110 -3.85 -3.69 15.38
CA THR A 110 -2.46 -4.03 15.68
C THR A 110 -1.63 -2.82 16.09
N ALA A 111 -0.71 -3.00 17.02
CA ALA A 111 0.20 -1.95 17.46
C ALA A 111 1.37 -1.83 16.46
N LEU A 112 1.11 -1.28 15.26
CA LEU A 112 2.13 -1.01 14.27
C LEU A 112 2.71 0.39 14.47
N ASN A 113 4.03 0.48 14.64
CA ASN A 113 4.78 1.72 14.59
C ASN A 113 5.72 1.67 13.38
N THR A 114 5.54 2.59 12.45
CA THR A 114 6.40 2.72 11.25
C THR A 114 7.13 4.07 11.29
N SER A 115 8.39 4.06 10.90
CA SER A 115 9.18 5.25 10.66
C SER A 115 10.02 5.07 9.40
N VAL A 116 10.35 6.19 8.76
CA VAL A 116 11.18 6.21 7.56
C VAL A 116 12.36 7.16 7.73
N GLN A 117 13.47 6.82 7.09
CA GLN A 117 14.61 7.70 6.84
C GLN A 117 14.75 7.79 5.32
N LEU A 118 15.06 8.96 4.80
CA LEU A 118 15.22 9.18 3.36
C LEU A 118 16.44 10.03 3.12
N ASP A 119 17.36 9.51 2.35
CA ASP A 119 18.47 10.28 1.79
C ASP A 119 17.98 10.99 0.52
N MET A 120 17.92 12.32 0.54
CA MET A 120 17.42 13.11 -0.58
C MET A 120 18.39 13.20 -1.75
N ASP A 121 19.66 12.88 -1.56
CA ASP A 121 20.67 12.91 -2.63
C ASP A 121 20.63 11.62 -3.46
N THR A 122 20.43 10.50 -2.79
CA THR A 122 20.41 9.16 -3.42
C THR A 122 19.00 8.60 -3.61
N LEU A 123 17.99 9.21 -2.96
CA LEU A 123 16.63 8.73 -2.82
C LEU A 123 16.55 7.32 -2.16
N LEU A 124 17.55 6.99 -1.35
CA LEU A 124 17.52 5.76 -0.55
C LEU A 124 16.55 5.92 0.60
N LEU A 125 15.46 5.17 0.54
CA LEU A 125 14.48 5.05 1.62
C LEU A 125 14.86 3.87 2.52
N THR A 126 14.90 4.11 3.84
CA THR A 126 14.94 3.04 4.85
C THR A 126 13.64 3.06 5.63
N VAL A 127 12.98 1.92 5.71
CA VAL A 127 11.75 1.72 6.49
C VAL A 127 12.08 0.91 7.71
N ARG A 128 11.51 1.26 8.85
CA ARG A 128 11.59 0.50 10.10
C ARG A 128 10.21 0.40 10.70
N SER A 129 9.84 -0.81 11.10
CA SER A 129 8.57 -1.02 11.82
C SER A 129 8.76 -1.91 13.03
N SER A 130 7.89 -1.71 14.02
CA SER A 130 7.67 -2.68 15.10
C SER A 130 6.16 -2.91 15.25
N TRP A 131 5.77 -4.15 15.48
CA TRP A 131 4.35 -4.52 15.53
C TRP A 131 4.09 -5.71 16.44
N ILE A 132 2.81 -5.89 16.75
CA ILE A 132 2.26 -7.05 17.45
C ILE A 132 1.17 -7.62 16.54
N CYS A 133 1.14 -8.93 16.35
CA CYS A 133 0.09 -9.58 15.59
C CYS A 133 -1.19 -9.73 16.43
N GLU A 134 -2.35 -9.51 15.84
CA GLU A 134 -3.64 -9.76 16.50
C GLU A 134 -3.75 -11.24 16.88
N GLY A 135 -4.12 -11.49 18.13
CA GLY A 135 -4.23 -12.84 18.70
C GLY A 135 -2.91 -13.44 19.21
N ASP A 136 -1.79 -12.74 19.06
CA ASP A 136 -0.49 -13.10 19.65
C ASP A 136 0.15 -11.85 20.29
N GLU A 137 -0.46 -11.37 21.36
CA GLU A 137 -0.01 -10.17 22.06
C GLU A 137 1.31 -10.36 22.84
N THR A 138 1.83 -11.59 22.87
CA THR A 138 3.06 -11.93 23.58
C THR A 138 4.31 -11.69 22.79
N ALA A 139 4.22 -11.69 21.44
CA ALA A 139 5.36 -11.51 20.56
C ALA A 139 5.35 -10.12 19.91
N ARG A 140 6.42 -9.37 20.13
CA ARG A 140 6.69 -8.11 19.46
C ARG A 140 7.75 -8.31 18.37
N TYR A 141 7.40 -8.01 17.15
CA TYR A 141 8.28 -8.10 15.99
C TYR A 141 8.89 -6.72 15.68
N ALA A 142 10.09 -6.72 15.11
CA ALA A 142 10.70 -5.53 14.55
C ALA A 142 11.48 -5.89 13.29
N ALA A 143 11.36 -5.07 12.24
CA ALA A 143 12.09 -5.24 11.01
C ALA A 143 12.56 -3.90 10.43
N ALA A 144 13.57 -3.97 9.54
CA ALA A 144 14.02 -2.84 8.74
C ALA A 144 14.34 -3.32 7.33
N GLY A 145 14.16 -2.43 6.35
CA GLY A 145 14.51 -2.66 4.96
C GLY A 145 14.82 -1.36 4.25
N SER A 146 15.45 -1.44 3.08
CA SER A 146 15.79 -0.24 2.30
C SER A 146 15.57 -0.49 0.81
N ALA A 147 15.12 0.55 0.10
CA ALA A 147 15.00 0.55 -1.35
C ALA A 147 15.28 1.95 -1.93
N ASN A 148 15.75 2.00 -3.17
CA ASN A 148 15.90 3.25 -3.89
C ASN A 148 14.57 3.67 -4.52
N LEU A 149 14.10 4.86 -4.16
CA LEU A 149 12.93 5.47 -4.80
C LEU A 149 13.31 5.98 -6.19
N GLN A 150 12.37 5.88 -7.12
CA GLN A 150 12.55 6.38 -8.48
C GLN A 150 11.54 7.49 -8.76
N ARG A 151 12.03 8.74 -8.70
CA ARG A 151 11.23 9.90 -9.03
C ARG A 151 11.18 10.07 -10.56
N ASP A 152 9.98 10.11 -11.12
CA ASP A 152 9.79 10.38 -12.54
C ASP A 152 9.83 11.88 -12.79
N THR A 153 10.89 12.31 -13.45
CA THR A 153 11.11 13.71 -13.90
C THR A 153 11.07 13.85 -15.41
N SER A 154 10.56 12.84 -16.11
CA SER A 154 10.40 12.90 -17.57
C SER A 154 9.48 14.05 -17.98
N PRO A 155 9.61 14.56 -19.20
CA PRO A 155 8.77 15.66 -19.69
C PRO A 155 7.26 15.35 -19.54
N GLY A 156 6.57 16.19 -18.76
CA GLY A 156 5.14 16.04 -18.50
C GLY A 156 4.74 15.11 -17.35
N ALA A 157 5.69 14.42 -16.71
CA ALA A 157 5.41 13.59 -15.53
C ALA A 157 5.12 14.42 -14.29
N CYS A 158 5.84 15.54 -14.11
CA CYS A 158 5.63 16.43 -12.98
C CYS A 158 4.51 17.44 -13.28
N ILE A 159 3.70 17.72 -12.27
CA ILE A 159 2.68 18.77 -12.27
C ILE A 159 3.32 20.04 -11.73
N VAL A 160 3.19 21.14 -12.49
CA VAL A 160 3.65 22.47 -12.06
C VAL A 160 2.44 23.35 -11.81
N GLU A 161 2.32 23.89 -10.61
CA GLU A 161 1.21 24.76 -10.20
C GLU A 161 1.75 26.09 -9.71
N GLY A 162 1.21 27.19 -10.24
CA GLY A 162 1.53 28.53 -9.77
C GLY A 162 0.93 28.78 -8.38
N THR A 163 1.76 29.22 -7.44
CA THR A 163 1.34 29.63 -6.10
C THR A 163 1.69 31.10 -5.83
N LEU A 164 1.21 31.65 -4.70
CA LEU A 164 1.57 33.00 -4.28
C LEU A 164 3.07 33.19 -4.00
N TYR A 165 3.79 32.09 -3.79
CA TYR A 165 5.21 32.07 -3.46
C TYR A 165 6.09 31.50 -4.58
N GLY A 166 5.57 31.45 -5.80
CA GLY A 166 6.20 30.83 -6.95
C GLY A 166 5.61 29.48 -7.31
N ASP A 167 6.23 28.79 -8.26
CA ASP A 167 5.72 27.50 -8.72
C ASP A 167 5.95 26.40 -7.68
N SER A 168 4.98 25.53 -7.52
CA SER A 168 5.14 24.23 -6.89
C SER A 168 5.32 23.16 -7.96
N ILE A 169 6.24 22.22 -7.74
CA ILE A 169 6.56 21.14 -8.67
C ILE A 169 6.32 19.82 -7.93
N THR A 170 5.32 19.05 -8.39
CA THR A 170 5.01 17.75 -7.82
C THR A 170 5.28 16.64 -8.83
N CYS A 171 6.21 15.75 -8.49
CA CYS A 171 6.62 14.63 -9.33
C CYS A 171 6.22 13.30 -8.69
N PRO A 172 5.68 12.36 -9.48
CA PRO A 172 5.38 11.02 -8.98
C PRO A 172 6.66 10.22 -8.71
N ILE A 173 6.55 9.31 -7.76
CA ILE A 173 7.58 8.33 -7.44
C ILE A 173 6.98 6.95 -7.70
N ALA A 174 7.71 6.10 -8.41
CA ALA A 174 7.25 4.76 -8.73
C ALA A 174 7.04 3.91 -7.47
N ASP A 175 6.05 3.04 -7.50
CA ASP A 175 5.81 2.07 -6.44
C ASP A 175 7.01 1.12 -6.34
N VAL A 176 7.38 0.74 -5.11
CA VAL A 176 8.52 -0.14 -4.84
C VAL A 176 8.23 -1.06 -3.65
N GLU A 177 8.66 -2.30 -3.77
CA GLU A 177 8.72 -3.23 -2.65
C GLU A 177 10.01 -3.01 -1.87
N VAL A 178 9.90 -2.99 -0.55
CA VAL A 178 11.03 -2.91 0.39
C VAL A 178 11.11 -4.25 1.10
N GLU A 179 12.12 -5.03 0.75
CA GLU A 179 12.40 -6.30 1.44
C GLU A 179 12.90 -6.01 2.85
N GLY A 180 12.26 -6.64 3.83
CA GLY A 180 12.54 -6.45 5.25
C GLY A 180 13.43 -7.54 5.83
N GLU A 181 14.31 -7.12 6.72
CA GLU A 181 15.08 -8.01 7.59
C GLU A 181 14.54 -7.97 9.00
N LEU A 182 14.20 -9.12 9.57
CA LEU A 182 13.72 -9.21 10.94
C LEU A 182 14.88 -8.87 11.89
N LEU A 183 14.69 -7.84 12.71
CA LEU A 183 15.69 -7.37 13.68
C LEU A 183 15.60 -8.12 15.02
N GLY A 184 14.43 -8.64 15.34
CA GLY A 184 14.19 -9.39 16.58
C GLY A 184 12.73 -9.67 16.84
N VAL A 185 12.53 -10.62 17.75
CA VAL A 185 11.22 -10.93 18.36
C VAL A 185 11.44 -10.91 19.87
N SER A 186 10.62 -10.17 20.61
CA SER A 186 10.74 -10.01 22.07
C SER A 186 9.41 -10.25 22.78
#